data_4dc0b478b05c2539242a10c14f21a7cf
#
_entry.id   4dc0b478b05c2539242a10c14f21a7cf
#
_cell.length_a   1.000
_cell.length_b   1.000
_cell.length_c   1.000
_cell.angle_alpha   90.00
_cell.angle_beta   90.00
_cell.angle_gamma   90.00
#
_symmetry.space_group_name_H-M   'P 1'
#
loop_
_entity.id
_entity.type
_entity.pdbx_description
1 polymer ?
#
loop_
_entity_poly.entity_id
_entity_poly.type
_entity_poly.pdbx_seq_one_letter_code
_entity_poly.pdbx_strand_id
1 'polypeptide(L)'
;MSALHDPDLRGFASDNYSGVHEEVLAAIAAANGAHQVAYGEDVYTEELQRVFRREFGEQAEAFPVFNGTGANVTGLQSMLPRWGAVVSAGTAHINSDEGGAPEKVGGIKILTVESPDGKLTPALVDEQAWGFGDEHRAQPLVVSITQSTELGTVYTPEEVRALADQAHERGMRLHMDGARIANAGAALGLPLRAFTSDAGVDVLSFGGTKNGMLLGEAIVVLDREASSGLTFLRKTNMQLSSKMRFLSAQLLAMLGEDGEAEPLWLRSARHANAMAARLRSQLDEAVAAGRITGLAFTQPTQANAVFATLPAGVADRLRAAYRFYDWNPATGEVRWVCSFDTSEDDIDAFTAAIERELAA
;
A
#
# COMPACT_ATOMS: atom_id res chain seq x y z
N MET A 1 -1.36 -23.25 -23.92
CA MET A 1 -0.43 -23.76 -22.88
C MET A 1 -1.28 -23.97 -21.64
N SER A 2 -1.24 -25.14 -21.00
CA SER A 2 -1.96 -25.37 -19.73
C SER A 2 -1.27 -24.59 -18.59
N ALA A 3 -2.02 -24.23 -17.55
CA ALA A 3 -1.46 -23.64 -16.33
C ALA A 3 -0.43 -24.59 -15.71
N LEU A 4 0.67 -24.04 -15.20
CA LEU A 4 1.73 -24.78 -14.52
C LEU A 4 1.46 -24.90 -12.99
N HIS A 5 0.47 -24.21 -12.50
CA HIS A 5 0.05 -24.18 -11.10
C HIS A 5 -1.41 -24.65 -10.97
N ASP A 6 -1.82 -24.99 -9.77
CA ASP A 6 -3.20 -25.26 -9.44
C ASP A 6 -3.99 -23.94 -9.41
N PRO A 7 -4.94 -23.69 -10.32
CA PRO A 7 -5.70 -22.44 -10.36
C PRO A 7 -6.69 -22.30 -9.19
N ASP A 8 -6.99 -23.39 -8.49
CA ASP A 8 -7.96 -23.40 -7.39
C ASP A 8 -7.29 -23.19 -6.03
N LEU A 9 -5.94 -23.17 -5.97
CA LEU A 9 -5.21 -22.96 -4.73
C LEU A 9 -5.34 -21.50 -4.27
N ARG A 10 -5.77 -21.33 -3.03
CA ARG A 10 -5.88 -20.03 -2.37
C ARG A 10 -4.96 -19.95 -1.16
N GLY A 11 -4.53 -18.73 -0.83
CA GLY A 11 -3.68 -18.46 0.33
C GLY A 11 -3.96 -17.08 0.91
N PHE A 12 -3.58 -16.90 2.15
CA PHE A 12 -3.81 -15.67 2.91
C PHE A 12 -2.48 -14.96 3.26
N ALA A 13 -1.44 -15.18 2.48
CA ALA A 13 -0.11 -14.62 2.76
C ALA A 13 0.03 -13.16 2.32
N SER A 14 -0.48 -12.83 1.14
CA SER A 14 -0.33 -11.51 0.53
C SER A 14 -1.32 -11.32 -0.61
N ASP A 15 -1.83 -10.11 -0.77
CA ASP A 15 -2.55 -9.64 -1.94
C ASP A 15 -1.70 -9.61 -3.24
N ASN A 16 -0.37 -9.77 -3.14
CA ASN A 16 0.49 -10.03 -4.29
C ASN A 16 0.39 -11.47 -4.85
N TYR A 17 -0.36 -12.36 -4.21
CA TYR A 17 -0.54 -13.74 -4.68
C TYR A 17 -1.69 -13.88 -5.66
N SER A 18 -2.62 -12.92 -5.66
CA SER A 18 -3.75 -12.88 -6.58
C SER A 18 -3.30 -12.73 -8.03
N GLY A 19 -4.18 -13.09 -8.94
CA GLY A 19 -3.97 -12.88 -10.37
C GLY A 19 -4.16 -11.41 -10.78
N VAL A 20 -4.58 -11.21 -12.02
CA VAL A 20 -4.82 -9.90 -12.61
C VAL A 20 -6.30 -9.82 -12.98
N HIS A 21 -6.94 -8.68 -12.77
CA HIS A 21 -8.31 -8.44 -13.23
C HIS A 21 -8.44 -8.61 -14.75
N GLU A 22 -9.56 -9.16 -15.18
CA GLU A 22 -9.85 -9.31 -16.61
C GLU A 22 -9.89 -7.97 -17.34
N GLU A 23 -10.45 -6.94 -16.70
CA GLU A 23 -10.50 -5.57 -17.23
C GLU A 23 -9.08 -4.99 -17.43
N VAL A 24 -8.15 -5.29 -16.53
CA VAL A 24 -6.74 -4.88 -16.67
C VAL A 24 -6.06 -5.61 -17.84
N LEU A 25 -6.29 -6.92 -17.97
CA LEU A 25 -5.78 -7.69 -19.12
C LEU A 25 -6.37 -7.19 -20.44
N ALA A 26 -7.66 -6.85 -20.46
CA ALA A 26 -8.32 -6.26 -21.63
C ALA A 26 -7.73 -4.89 -21.99
N ALA A 27 -7.43 -4.03 -21.01
CA ALA A 27 -6.78 -2.74 -21.23
C ALA A 27 -5.37 -2.89 -21.80
N ILE A 28 -4.58 -3.85 -21.30
CA ILE A 28 -3.26 -4.19 -21.86
C ILE A 28 -3.41 -4.63 -23.32
N ALA A 29 -4.37 -5.51 -23.63
CA ALA A 29 -4.63 -5.99 -24.99
C ALA A 29 -5.06 -4.85 -25.93
N ALA A 30 -5.92 -3.94 -25.47
CA ALA A 30 -6.35 -2.77 -26.22
C ALA A 30 -5.18 -1.82 -26.51
N ALA A 31 -4.27 -1.64 -25.57
CA ALA A 31 -3.07 -0.80 -25.74
C ALA A 31 -2.01 -1.44 -26.67
N ASN A 32 -2.17 -2.70 -27.06
CA ASN A 32 -1.17 -3.43 -27.84
C ASN A 32 -1.17 -3.10 -29.34
N GLY A 33 -2.16 -2.38 -29.85
CA GLY A 33 -2.25 -2.03 -31.27
C GLY A 33 -1.23 -0.98 -31.72
N ALA A 34 -0.76 -1.08 -32.98
CA ALA A 34 0.08 -0.09 -33.65
C ALA A 34 1.31 0.41 -32.85
N HIS A 35 1.88 1.53 -33.28
CA HIS A 35 3.04 2.15 -32.64
C HIS A 35 2.62 3.38 -31.84
N GLN A 36 3.18 3.53 -30.64
CA GLN A 36 3.09 4.73 -29.80
C GLN A 36 4.50 5.18 -29.43
N VAL A 37 4.67 6.46 -29.17
CA VAL A 37 5.95 7.00 -28.71
C VAL A 37 6.33 6.35 -27.37
N ALA A 38 7.60 6.08 -27.18
CA ALA A 38 8.11 5.41 -26.00
C ALA A 38 8.26 6.36 -24.80
N TYR A 39 8.52 5.80 -23.62
CA TYR A 39 8.92 6.51 -22.39
C TYR A 39 7.89 7.49 -21.81
N GLY A 40 6.61 7.33 -22.14
CA GLY A 40 5.52 8.12 -21.56
C GLY A 40 5.06 9.30 -22.42
N GLU A 41 5.54 9.39 -23.67
CA GLU A 41 5.04 10.35 -24.67
C GLU A 41 3.90 9.76 -25.53
N ASP A 42 3.17 8.79 -24.98
CA ASP A 42 2.05 8.09 -25.62
C ASP A 42 0.71 8.62 -25.11
N VAL A 43 -0.34 8.38 -25.89
CA VAL A 43 -1.70 8.87 -25.59
C VAL A 43 -2.29 8.30 -24.30
N TYR A 44 -1.89 7.09 -23.90
CA TYR A 44 -2.35 6.49 -22.64
C TYR A 44 -1.75 7.19 -21.43
N THR A 45 -0.47 7.56 -21.52
CA THR A 45 0.21 8.29 -20.43
C THR A 45 -0.27 9.75 -20.38
N GLU A 46 -0.61 10.37 -21.51
CA GLU A 46 -1.26 11.69 -21.55
C GLU A 46 -2.63 11.65 -20.85
N GLU A 47 -3.48 10.67 -21.22
CA GLU A 47 -4.78 10.48 -20.58
C GLU A 47 -4.66 10.16 -19.09
N LEU A 48 -3.66 9.39 -18.70
CA LEU A 48 -3.38 9.08 -17.30
C LEU A 48 -3.12 10.35 -16.47
N GLN A 49 -2.39 11.34 -17.01
CA GLN A 49 -2.21 12.62 -16.33
C GLN A 49 -3.54 13.35 -16.10
N ARG A 50 -4.46 13.30 -17.07
CA ARG A 50 -5.79 13.89 -16.93
C ARG A 50 -6.58 13.19 -15.82
N VAL A 51 -6.54 11.86 -15.77
CA VAL A 51 -7.24 11.06 -14.75
C VAL A 51 -6.67 11.30 -13.36
N PHE A 52 -5.34 11.36 -13.21
CA PHE A 52 -4.75 11.68 -11.90
C PHE A 52 -5.10 13.09 -11.41
N ARG A 53 -5.21 14.07 -12.31
CA ARG A 53 -5.71 15.41 -11.93
C ARG A 53 -7.17 15.38 -11.49
N ARG A 54 -8.01 14.56 -12.11
CA ARG A 54 -9.39 14.33 -11.67
C ARG A 54 -9.45 13.77 -10.25
N GLU A 55 -8.62 12.76 -9.96
CA GLU A 55 -8.63 12.06 -8.66
C GLU A 55 -7.99 12.85 -7.52
N PHE A 56 -6.92 13.63 -7.82
CA PHE A 56 -6.07 14.23 -6.79
C PHE A 56 -5.98 15.75 -6.87
N GLY A 57 -6.58 16.39 -7.88
CA GLY A 57 -6.56 17.84 -8.08
C GLY A 57 -5.61 18.28 -9.21
N GLU A 58 -5.81 19.50 -9.71
CA GLU A 58 -5.18 20.04 -10.92
C GLU A 58 -3.63 20.09 -10.88
N GLN A 59 -3.04 20.10 -9.71
CA GLN A 59 -1.59 20.13 -9.57
C GLN A 59 -0.93 18.76 -9.63
N ALA A 60 -1.74 17.68 -9.54
CA ALA A 60 -1.21 16.32 -9.52
C ALA A 60 -0.48 15.97 -10.83
N GLU A 61 0.71 15.39 -10.66
CA GLU A 61 1.52 14.86 -11.76
C GLU A 61 1.93 13.44 -11.44
N ALA A 62 1.60 12.50 -12.33
CA ALA A 62 1.84 11.07 -12.13
C ALA A 62 3.05 10.56 -12.91
N PHE A 63 3.89 9.79 -12.25
CA PHE A 63 5.07 9.14 -12.83
C PHE A 63 4.95 7.63 -12.67
N PRO A 64 4.43 6.88 -13.67
CA PRO A 64 4.34 5.44 -13.57
C PRO A 64 5.71 4.79 -13.40
N VAL A 65 5.78 3.78 -12.52
CA VAL A 65 6.97 3.01 -12.15
C VAL A 65 6.63 1.52 -12.07
N PHE A 66 7.64 0.64 -11.97
CA PHE A 66 7.42 -0.80 -12.03
C PHE A 66 6.89 -1.41 -10.73
N ASN A 67 7.29 -0.88 -9.57
CA ASN A 67 6.99 -1.47 -8.26
C ASN A 67 7.01 -0.44 -7.12
N GLY A 68 6.45 -0.84 -5.95
CA GLY A 68 6.32 0.00 -4.77
C GLY A 68 7.65 0.47 -4.19
N THR A 69 8.65 -0.41 -4.08
CA THR A 69 10.00 -0.03 -3.62
C THR A 69 10.60 1.05 -4.53
N GLY A 70 10.45 0.90 -5.85
CA GLY A 70 10.89 1.92 -6.80
C GLY A 70 10.15 3.24 -6.65
N ALA A 71 8.84 3.20 -6.34
CA ALA A 71 8.04 4.39 -6.06
C ALA A 71 8.54 5.10 -4.79
N ASN A 72 8.68 4.35 -3.68
CA ASN A 72 9.10 4.90 -2.40
C ASN A 72 10.51 5.50 -2.48
N VAL A 73 11.50 4.74 -2.97
CA VAL A 73 12.89 5.22 -3.07
C VAL A 73 12.99 6.44 -3.96
N THR A 74 12.36 6.41 -5.14
CA THR A 74 12.46 7.52 -6.11
C THR A 74 11.66 8.74 -5.67
N GLY A 75 10.48 8.53 -5.10
CA GLY A 75 9.65 9.59 -4.54
C GLY A 75 10.38 10.31 -3.40
N LEU A 76 10.85 9.56 -2.41
CA LEU A 76 11.58 10.12 -1.26
C LEU A 76 12.88 10.82 -1.68
N GLN A 77 13.65 10.26 -2.63
CA GLN A 77 14.83 10.95 -3.17
C GLN A 77 14.51 12.31 -3.80
N SER A 78 13.35 12.43 -4.45
CA SER A 78 12.94 13.69 -5.08
C SER A 78 12.60 14.79 -4.07
N MET A 79 12.27 14.40 -2.84
CA MET A 79 11.89 15.29 -1.73
C MET A 79 13.08 15.71 -0.86
N LEU A 80 14.22 15.03 -0.95
CA LEU A 80 15.32 15.14 -0.01
C LEU A 80 16.62 15.63 -0.64
N PRO A 81 17.34 16.54 0.02
CA PRO A 81 18.76 16.73 -0.23
C PRO A 81 19.57 15.54 0.32
N ARG A 82 20.84 15.43 -0.04
CA ARG A 82 21.73 14.32 0.34
C ARG A 82 21.92 14.14 1.87
N TRP A 83 21.68 15.17 2.66
CA TRP A 83 21.79 15.18 4.13
C TRP A 83 20.41 15.04 4.80
N GLY A 84 19.35 14.81 4.01
CA GLY A 84 18.01 14.65 4.51
C GLY A 84 17.76 13.27 5.12
N ALA A 85 16.75 13.21 5.97
CA ALA A 85 16.27 11.99 6.59
C ALA A 85 14.73 11.94 6.56
N VAL A 86 14.20 10.73 6.65
CA VAL A 86 12.77 10.42 6.71
C VAL A 86 12.42 9.94 8.11
N VAL A 87 11.39 10.52 8.71
CA VAL A 87 10.78 10.02 9.95
C VAL A 87 9.65 9.06 9.57
N SER A 88 9.67 7.84 10.10
CA SER A 88 8.65 6.82 9.82
C SER A 88 8.36 5.95 11.04
N ALA A 89 7.24 5.20 11.00
CA ALA A 89 7.00 4.13 11.96
C ALA A 89 8.06 3.01 11.79
N GLY A 90 8.42 2.33 12.88
CA GLY A 90 9.34 1.20 12.84
C GLY A 90 8.87 0.06 11.96
N THR A 91 7.55 -0.12 11.81
CA THR A 91 6.91 -1.11 10.93
C THR A 91 6.83 -0.71 9.47
N ALA A 92 7.15 0.55 9.12
CA ALA A 92 7.04 1.05 7.75
C ALA A 92 7.85 0.18 6.77
N HIS A 93 7.25 -0.12 5.60
CA HIS A 93 7.85 -0.97 4.58
C HIS A 93 9.23 -0.48 4.14
N ILE A 94 9.42 0.83 4.03
CA ILE A 94 10.71 1.46 3.71
C ILE A 94 11.81 1.14 4.72
N ASN A 95 11.45 0.82 5.97
CA ASN A 95 12.39 0.44 7.02
C ASN A 95 12.63 -1.08 7.08
N SER A 96 11.58 -1.89 6.88
CA SER A 96 11.58 -3.32 7.20
C SER A 96 11.74 -4.24 5.98
N ASP A 97 11.06 -3.96 4.85
CA ASP A 97 10.82 -4.94 3.78
C ASP A 97 11.27 -4.48 2.37
N GLU A 98 12.16 -3.49 2.27
CA GLU A 98 12.72 -3.04 0.99
C GLU A 98 14.20 -3.40 0.80
N GLY A 99 14.70 -4.34 1.59
CA GLY A 99 16.08 -4.84 1.49
C GLY A 99 17.16 -3.77 1.69
N GLY A 100 16.82 -2.65 2.36
CA GLY A 100 17.69 -1.50 2.54
C GLY A 100 17.83 -0.65 1.27
N ALA A 101 16.88 -0.72 0.34
CA ALA A 101 16.90 0.08 -0.89
C ALA A 101 16.85 1.60 -0.62
N PRO A 102 16.03 2.11 0.33
CA PRO A 102 16.06 3.54 0.67
C PRO A 102 17.46 4.02 1.06
N GLU A 103 18.19 3.26 1.86
CA GLU A 103 19.54 3.62 2.29
C GLU A 103 20.60 3.44 1.19
N LYS A 104 20.57 2.30 0.49
CA LYS A 104 21.62 1.92 -0.46
C LYS A 104 21.48 2.59 -1.82
N VAL A 105 20.27 2.70 -2.33
CA VAL A 105 19.94 3.29 -3.64
C VAL A 105 19.57 4.75 -3.46
N GLY A 106 18.67 5.02 -2.50
CA GLY A 106 18.19 6.36 -2.17
C GLY A 106 19.22 7.23 -1.48
N GLY A 107 20.16 6.63 -0.75
CA GLY A 107 21.08 7.35 0.14
C GLY A 107 20.33 8.04 1.30
N ILE A 108 19.18 7.51 1.68
CA ILE A 108 18.23 8.11 2.63
C ILE A 108 18.52 7.57 4.03
N LYS A 109 18.61 8.46 5.03
CA LYS A 109 18.59 8.05 6.44
C LYS A 109 17.13 7.92 6.89
N ILE A 110 16.77 6.74 7.43
CA ILE A 110 15.49 6.53 8.09
C ILE A 110 15.64 6.72 9.59
N LEU A 111 14.74 7.51 10.18
CA LEU A 111 14.62 7.78 11.61
C LEU A 111 13.29 7.17 12.06
N THR A 112 13.35 6.03 12.75
CA THR A 112 12.14 5.32 13.16
C THR A 112 11.65 5.76 14.53
N VAL A 113 10.33 5.66 14.73
CA VAL A 113 9.65 5.74 16.01
C VAL A 113 8.75 4.53 16.19
N GLU A 114 8.62 4.09 17.45
CA GLU A 114 7.74 2.97 17.76
C GLU A 114 6.27 3.41 17.75
N SER A 115 5.42 2.58 17.13
CA SER A 115 3.99 2.81 17.06
C SER A 115 3.25 1.48 17.20
N PRO A 116 2.32 1.35 18.16
CA PRO A 116 1.64 0.08 18.44
C PRO A 116 0.63 -0.32 17.36
N ASP A 117 0.15 0.62 16.57
CA ASP A 117 -0.83 0.43 15.49
C ASP A 117 -0.28 0.81 14.11
N GLY A 118 1.02 1.09 14.01
CA GLY A 118 1.68 1.51 12.77
C GLY A 118 1.44 2.96 12.36
N LYS A 119 0.62 3.72 13.11
CA LYS A 119 0.32 5.11 12.80
C LYS A 119 1.25 6.06 13.52
N LEU A 120 1.79 7.04 12.81
CA LEU A 120 2.44 8.19 13.41
C LEU A 120 1.39 9.17 13.95
N THR A 121 1.80 9.90 14.98
CA THR A 121 1.10 11.09 15.49
C THR A 121 2.07 12.25 15.50
N PRO A 122 1.58 13.51 15.55
CA PRO A 122 2.46 14.67 15.74
C PRO A 122 3.45 14.51 16.89
N ALA A 123 3.02 13.96 18.02
CA ALA A 123 3.87 13.73 19.19
C ALA A 123 4.98 12.70 18.93
N LEU A 124 4.68 11.62 18.18
CA LEU A 124 5.68 10.63 17.80
C LEU A 124 6.70 11.19 16.80
N VAL A 125 6.23 12.02 15.85
CA VAL A 125 7.14 12.71 14.91
C VAL A 125 8.13 13.60 15.67
N ASP A 126 7.70 14.27 16.74
CA ASP A 126 8.55 15.13 17.56
C ASP A 126 9.75 14.40 18.19
N GLU A 127 9.64 13.10 18.43
CA GLU A 127 10.76 12.30 18.95
C GLU A 127 11.98 12.33 18.02
N GLN A 128 11.77 12.53 16.73
CA GLN A 128 12.82 12.56 15.71
C GLN A 128 12.95 13.93 15.01
N ALA A 129 11.94 14.79 15.05
CA ALA A 129 11.93 16.10 14.37
C ALA A 129 12.61 17.19 15.20
N TRP A 130 13.92 17.02 15.45
CA TRP A 130 14.77 17.95 16.17
C TRP A 130 16.17 18.04 15.55
N GLY A 131 16.96 19.02 16.00
CA GLY A 131 18.34 19.23 15.53
C GLY A 131 18.40 19.85 14.13
N PHE A 132 17.39 20.62 13.74
CA PHE A 132 17.40 21.35 12.48
C PHE A 132 18.58 22.35 12.44
N GLY A 133 19.38 22.28 11.35
CA GLY A 133 20.56 23.09 11.17
C GLY A 133 21.83 22.59 11.89
N ASP A 134 21.74 21.52 12.68
CA ASP A 134 22.92 20.87 13.28
C ASP A 134 23.62 19.98 12.25
N GLU A 135 24.87 20.31 11.91
CA GLU A 135 25.67 19.58 10.92
C GLU A 135 26.02 18.14 11.33
N HIS A 136 25.91 17.81 12.62
CA HIS A 136 26.15 16.47 13.14
C HIS A 136 24.96 15.51 13.00
N ARG A 137 23.80 16.01 12.57
CA ARG A 137 22.58 15.23 12.44
C ARG A 137 22.06 15.23 11.02
N ALA A 138 21.65 14.06 10.51
CA ALA A 138 20.84 13.98 9.30
C ALA A 138 19.54 14.75 9.51
N GLN A 139 19.21 15.66 8.59
CA GLN A 139 18.11 16.61 8.77
C GLN A 139 16.76 15.92 8.55
N PRO A 140 15.87 15.87 9.54
CA PRO A 140 14.53 15.27 9.39
C PRO A 140 13.66 16.18 8.53
N LEU A 141 13.60 15.92 7.23
CA LEU A 141 12.91 16.80 6.27
C LEU A 141 11.66 16.19 5.64
N VAL A 142 11.43 14.88 5.86
CA VAL A 142 10.23 14.20 5.40
C VAL A 142 9.65 13.37 6.53
N VAL A 143 8.34 13.42 6.69
CA VAL A 143 7.54 12.43 7.42
C VAL A 143 6.96 11.46 6.39
N SER A 144 7.11 10.17 6.60
CA SER A 144 6.51 9.14 5.73
C SER A 144 5.53 8.27 6.50
N ILE A 145 4.30 8.22 6.03
CA ILE A 145 3.21 7.38 6.57
C ILE A 145 2.80 6.33 5.53
N THR A 146 2.17 5.25 5.99
CA THR A 146 1.65 4.20 5.11
C THR A 146 0.14 4.10 5.21
N GLN A 147 -0.57 4.04 4.07
CA GLN A 147 -2.03 4.01 3.99
C GLN A 147 -2.51 2.86 3.09
N SER A 148 -3.20 1.84 3.62
CA SER A 148 -3.31 1.49 5.04
C SER A 148 -1.96 1.06 5.59
N THR A 149 -1.77 1.17 6.91
CA THR A 149 -0.51 0.79 7.54
C THR A 149 -0.19 -0.70 7.36
N GLU A 150 1.03 -1.09 7.64
CA GLU A 150 1.49 -2.49 7.60
C GLU A 150 0.75 -3.37 8.62
N LEU A 151 0.19 -2.75 9.68
CA LEU A 151 -0.67 -3.39 10.68
C LEU A 151 -2.17 -3.35 10.34
N GLY A 152 -2.53 -2.91 9.13
CA GLY A 152 -3.90 -2.92 8.62
C GLY A 152 -4.80 -1.81 9.16
N THR A 153 -4.25 -0.86 9.92
CA THR A 153 -4.97 0.31 10.41
C THR A 153 -5.06 1.40 9.34
N VAL A 154 -6.01 2.31 9.48
CA VAL A 154 -6.30 3.35 8.50
C VAL A 154 -6.25 4.72 9.16
N TYR A 155 -5.49 5.65 8.57
CA TYR A 155 -5.51 7.06 8.95
C TYR A 155 -6.79 7.73 8.48
N THR A 156 -7.42 8.53 9.33
CA THR A 156 -8.49 9.44 8.92
C THR A 156 -7.92 10.67 8.21
N PRO A 157 -8.74 11.42 7.43
CA PRO A 157 -8.29 12.68 6.84
C PRO A 157 -7.75 13.69 7.87
N GLU A 158 -8.34 13.72 9.08
CA GLU A 158 -7.92 14.61 10.17
C GLU A 158 -6.56 14.21 10.72
N GLU A 159 -6.28 12.91 10.89
CA GLU A 159 -4.98 12.40 11.32
C GLU A 159 -3.89 12.74 10.30
N VAL A 160 -4.17 12.54 9.00
CA VAL A 160 -3.23 12.90 7.92
C VAL A 160 -2.98 14.41 7.93
N ARG A 161 -4.03 15.24 8.03
CA ARG A 161 -3.92 16.69 8.05
C ARG A 161 -3.08 17.18 9.24
N ALA A 162 -3.30 16.62 10.43
CA ALA A 162 -2.52 16.98 11.60
C ALA A 162 -1.01 16.73 11.43
N LEU A 163 -0.66 15.63 10.74
CA LEU A 163 0.74 15.33 10.41
C LEU A 163 1.29 16.26 9.33
N ALA A 164 0.49 16.57 8.30
CA ALA A 164 0.87 17.49 7.23
C ALA A 164 1.12 18.91 7.79
N ASP A 165 0.17 19.42 8.57
CA ASP A 165 0.27 20.76 9.16
C ASP A 165 1.54 20.87 10.02
N GLN A 166 1.78 19.90 10.92
CA GLN A 166 2.99 19.87 11.73
C GLN A 166 4.27 19.78 10.89
N ALA A 167 4.29 18.93 9.87
CA ALA A 167 5.46 18.78 8.98
C ALA A 167 5.75 20.11 8.28
N HIS A 168 4.74 20.71 7.66
CA HIS A 168 4.86 21.98 6.93
C HIS A 168 5.27 23.16 7.83
N GLU A 169 4.71 23.27 9.04
CA GLU A 169 5.12 24.29 10.01
C GLU A 169 6.61 24.20 10.38
N ARG A 170 7.21 23.01 10.29
CA ARG A 170 8.63 22.77 10.57
C ARG A 170 9.51 22.80 9.31
N GLY A 171 8.95 23.11 8.14
CA GLY A 171 9.66 23.06 6.87
C GLY A 171 9.97 21.65 6.38
N MET A 172 9.29 20.64 6.94
CA MET A 172 9.31 19.25 6.47
C MET A 172 8.23 19.03 5.41
N ARG A 173 8.23 17.85 4.78
CA ARG A 173 7.23 17.40 3.81
C ARG A 173 6.57 16.10 4.28
N LEU A 174 5.36 15.82 3.77
CA LEU A 174 4.63 14.59 4.05
C LEU A 174 4.61 13.68 2.82
N HIS A 175 5.22 12.50 2.94
CA HIS A 175 5.12 11.39 1.99
C HIS A 175 4.09 10.38 2.47
N MET A 176 3.31 9.81 1.54
CA MET A 176 2.40 8.69 1.82
C MET A 176 2.78 7.49 0.96
N ASP A 177 3.16 6.37 1.59
CA ASP A 177 3.16 5.07 0.94
C ASP A 177 1.71 4.58 0.82
N GLY A 178 1.18 4.60 -0.38
CA GLY A 178 -0.18 4.20 -0.72
C GLY A 178 -0.27 2.80 -1.33
N ALA A 179 0.59 1.86 -0.93
CA ALA A 179 0.58 0.48 -1.43
C ALA A 179 -0.80 -0.20 -1.31
N ARG A 180 -1.60 0.22 -0.30
CA ARG A 180 -3.00 -0.22 -0.11
C ARG A 180 -3.96 0.98 0.03
N ILE A 181 -3.71 2.05 -0.67
CA ILE A 181 -4.54 3.26 -0.64
C ILE A 181 -5.99 2.98 -1.05
N ALA A 182 -6.20 2.05 -1.96
CA ALA A 182 -7.52 1.60 -2.39
C ALA A 182 -8.31 1.00 -1.21
N ASN A 183 -7.68 0.13 -0.41
CA ASN A 183 -8.31 -0.47 0.76
C ASN A 183 -8.66 0.59 1.81
N ALA A 184 -7.81 1.58 2.02
CA ALA A 184 -8.09 2.69 2.90
C ALA A 184 -9.25 3.55 2.39
N GLY A 185 -9.27 3.90 1.10
CA GLY A 185 -10.37 4.64 0.49
C GLY A 185 -11.71 3.91 0.61
N ALA A 186 -11.72 2.58 0.38
CA ALA A 186 -12.89 1.73 0.57
C ALA A 186 -13.37 1.70 2.03
N ALA A 187 -12.43 1.61 2.99
CA ALA A 187 -12.73 1.61 4.43
C ALA A 187 -13.30 2.95 4.91
N LEU A 188 -12.74 4.05 4.44
CA LEU A 188 -13.20 5.41 4.78
C LEU A 188 -14.49 5.79 4.07
N GLY A 189 -14.81 5.17 2.93
CA GLY A 189 -15.94 5.58 2.08
C GLY A 189 -15.76 6.96 1.47
N LEU A 190 -14.51 7.39 1.25
CA LEU A 190 -14.14 8.72 0.79
C LEU A 190 -13.39 8.66 -0.55
N PRO A 191 -13.45 9.73 -1.38
CA PRO A 191 -12.62 9.86 -2.55
C PRO A 191 -11.14 9.98 -2.15
N LEU A 192 -10.24 9.50 -3.02
CA LEU A 192 -8.80 9.43 -2.74
C LEU A 192 -8.21 10.78 -2.32
N ARG A 193 -8.62 11.87 -2.96
CA ARG A 193 -8.14 13.22 -2.64
C ARG A 193 -8.41 13.66 -1.20
N ALA A 194 -9.52 13.19 -0.58
CA ALA A 194 -9.97 13.65 0.72
C ALA A 194 -8.95 13.37 1.85
N PHE A 195 -8.21 12.26 1.74
CA PHE A 195 -7.19 11.84 2.69
C PHE A 195 -5.76 11.84 2.12
N THR A 196 -5.57 12.49 0.95
CA THR A 196 -4.26 12.71 0.33
C THR A 196 -4.04 14.20 0.07
N SER A 197 -4.28 14.69 -1.15
CA SER A 197 -4.03 16.09 -1.54
C SER A 197 -4.81 17.10 -0.69
N ASP A 198 -6.09 16.86 -0.41
CA ASP A 198 -6.90 17.76 0.42
C ASP A 198 -6.48 17.72 1.90
N ALA A 199 -5.77 16.67 2.32
CA ALA A 199 -5.22 16.52 3.67
C ALA A 199 -3.75 16.95 3.80
N GLY A 200 -3.12 17.40 2.72
CA GLY A 200 -1.78 17.99 2.74
C GLY A 200 -0.64 17.02 2.47
N VAL A 201 -0.89 15.85 1.86
CA VAL A 201 0.18 14.96 1.38
C VAL A 201 0.89 15.65 0.20
N ASP A 202 2.22 15.67 0.22
CA ASP A 202 3.04 16.32 -0.81
C ASP A 202 3.39 15.34 -1.96
N VAL A 203 3.77 14.11 -1.62
CA VAL A 203 4.09 13.05 -2.59
C VAL A 203 3.48 11.72 -2.13
N LEU A 204 2.86 11.03 -3.08
CA LEU A 204 2.19 9.76 -2.86
C LEU A 204 2.84 8.66 -3.72
N SER A 205 3.19 7.53 -3.12
CA SER A 205 3.44 6.27 -3.84
C SER A 205 2.11 5.55 -4.03
N PHE A 206 1.47 5.70 -5.20
CA PHE A 206 0.16 5.13 -5.50
C PHE A 206 0.28 3.66 -5.87
N GLY A 207 -0.35 2.77 -5.10
CA GLY A 207 -0.32 1.31 -5.29
C GLY A 207 -1.40 0.80 -6.23
N GLY A 208 -1.00 0.04 -7.26
CA GLY A 208 -1.91 -0.63 -8.18
C GLY A 208 -1.80 -2.16 -8.17
N THR A 209 -0.61 -2.69 -8.02
CA THR A 209 -0.33 -4.14 -8.12
C THR A 209 -1.14 -4.96 -7.10
N LYS A 210 -1.15 -4.57 -5.83
CA LYS A 210 -1.87 -5.28 -4.77
C LYS A 210 -3.39 -5.24 -4.89
N ASN A 211 -3.91 -4.36 -5.76
CA ASN A 211 -5.34 -4.20 -6.03
C ASN A 211 -5.78 -4.83 -7.36
N GLY A 212 -4.95 -5.70 -7.94
CA GLY A 212 -5.29 -6.53 -9.10
C GLY A 212 -4.71 -6.07 -10.44
N MET A 213 -3.72 -5.18 -10.46
CA MET A 213 -2.90 -4.94 -11.66
C MET A 213 -1.87 -6.06 -11.86
N LEU A 214 -1.42 -6.24 -13.10
CA LEU A 214 -0.33 -7.16 -13.43
C LEU A 214 0.99 -6.72 -12.78
N LEU A 215 1.31 -5.44 -12.92
CA LEU A 215 2.45 -4.77 -12.31
C LEU A 215 2.29 -3.25 -12.54
N GLY A 216 2.88 -2.48 -11.66
CA GLY A 216 2.95 -1.02 -11.84
C GLY A 216 2.31 -0.26 -10.70
N GLU A 217 2.96 0.84 -10.41
CA GLU A 217 2.62 1.83 -9.41
C GLU A 217 2.76 3.21 -10.04
N ALA A 218 2.45 4.27 -9.30
CA ALA A 218 2.77 5.62 -9.72
C ALA A 218 3.32 6.45 -8.55
N ILE A 219 4.36 7.24 -8.80
CA ILE A 219 4.70 8.36 -7.92
C ILE A 219 3.81 9.51 -8.32
N VAL A 220 3.01 10.03 -7.40
CA VAL A 220 2.13 11.17 -7.64
C VAL A 220 2.63 12.35 -6.85
N VAL A 221 3.10 13.37 -7.56
CA VAL A 221 3.49 14.65 -6.97
C VAL A 221 2.22 15.48 -6.82
N LEU A 222 1.84 15.78 -5.58
CA LEU A 222 0.65 16.55 -5.21
C LEU A 222 1.00 18.02 -4.94
N ASP A 223 2.21 18.27 -4.40
CA ASP A 223 2.82 19.61 -4.33
C ASP A 223 4.12 19.61 -5.15
N ARG A 224 4.12 20.41 -6.24
CA ARG A 224 5.29 20.51 -7.15
C ARG A 224 6.53 21.09 -6.50
N GLU A 225 6.39 21.87 -5.44
CA GLU A 225 7.52 22.45 -4.72
C GLU A 225 8.19 21.42 -3.78
N ALA A 226 7.51 20.32 -3.48
CA ALA A 226 8.02 19.26 -2.62
C ALA A 226 8.95 18.27 -3.34
N SER A 227 8.97 18.27 -4.68
CA SER A 227 9.69 17.27 -5.49
C SER A 227 10.59 17.94 -6.51
N SER A 228 11.80 17.43 -6.68
CA SER A 228 12.74 17.91 -7.68
C SER A 228 13.47 16.80 -8.41
N GLY A 229 13.70 16.96 -9.70
CA GLY A 229 14.50 16.03 -10.50
C GLY A 229 13.91 14.64 -10.70
N LEU A 230 12.61 14.44 -10.43
CA LEU A 230 11.93 13.12 -10.42
C LEU A 230 12.05 12.41 -11.79
N THR A 231 11.98 13.12 -12.90
CA THR A 231 12.19 12.57 -14.25
C THR A 231 13.55 11.90 -14.41
N PHE A 232 14.59 12.51 -13.87
CA PHE A 232 15.97 11.99 -13.94
C PHE A 232 16.16 10.85 -12.93
N LEU A 233 15.63 11.00 -11.70
CA LEU A 233 15.70 9.99 -10.65
C LEU A 233 14.98 8.71 -11.09
N ARG A 234 13.81 8.81 -11.71
CA ARG A 234 13.08 7.66 -12.26
C ARG A 234 13.92 6.88 -13.27
N LYS A 235 14.67 7.57 -14.12
CA LYS A 235 15.59 6.92 -15.08
C LYS A 235 16.79 6.30 -14.38
N THR A 236 17.42 7.03 -13.46
CA THR A 236 18.60 6.58 -12.71
C THR A 236 18.28 5.35 -11.86
N ASN A 237 17.09 5.32 -11.25
CA ASN A 237 16.60 4.20 -10.44
C ASN A 237 15.99 3.06 -11.27
N MET A 238 16.17 3.08 -12.60
CA MET A 238 15.69 2.04 -13.51
C MET A 238 14.16 1.84 -13.51
N GLN A 239 13.41 2.87 -13.11
CA GLN A 239 11.94 2.84 -13.02
C GLN A 239 11.23 3.43 -14.25
N LEU A 240 11.95 3.88 -15.27
CA LEU A 240 11.40 4.41 -16.51
C LEU A 240 11.17 3.28 -17.52
N SER A 241 9.93 2.87 -17.72
CA SER A 241 9.54 1.88 -18.73
C SER A 241 9.64 2.44 -20.15
N SER A 242 10.22 1.67 -21.08
CA SER A 242 10.20 2.03 -22.50
C SER A 242 8.81 1.91 -23.12
N LYS A 243 8.05 0.90 -22.76
CA LYS A 243 6.66 0.69 -23.20
C LYS A 243 5.67 1.17 -22.14
N MET A 244 5.78 2.45 -21.78
CA MET A 244 5.02 3.07 -20.68
C MET A 244 3.51 2.89 -20.83
N ARG A 245 3.01 2.95 -22.08
CA ARG A 245 1.57 2.79 -22.37
C ARG A 245 0.90 1.59 -21.70
N PHE A 246 1.64 0.49 -21.46
CA PHE A 246 1.06 -0.69 -20.83
C PHE A 246 0.91 -0.53 -19.31
N LEU A 247 1.78 0.23 -18.65
CA LEU A 247 1.60 0.62 -17.24
C LEU A 247 0.43 1.60 -17.13
N SER A 248 0.41 2.61 -18.00
CA SER A 248 -0.63 3.64 -18.02
C SER A 248 -2.02 3.06 -18.30
N ALA A 249 -2.14 2.12 -19.24
CA ALA A 249 -3.41 1.45 -19.57
C ALA A 249 -3.99 0.68 -18.36
N GLN A 250 -3.15 0.04 -17.56
CA GLN A 250 -3.57 -0.66 -16.36
C GLN A 250 -4.09 0.31 -15.29
N LEU A 251 -3.36 1.40 -15.05
CA LEU A 251 -3.78 2.44 -14.11
C LEU A 251 -5.09 3.11 -14.55
N LEU A 252 -5.27 3.34 -15.85
CA LEU A 252 -6.52 3.86 -16.41
C LEU A 252 -7.69 2.90 -16.15
N ALA A 253 -7.49 1.60 -16.38
CA ALA A 253 -8.52 0.59 -16.10
C ALA A 253 -8.90 0.55 -14.63
N MET A 254 -7.94 0.73 -13.72
CA MET A 254 -8.19 0.77 -12.27
C MET A 254 -8.98 2.00 -11.86
N LEU A 255 -8.60 3.19 -12.37
CA LEU A 255 -9.19 4.47 -11.96
C LEU A 255 -10.53 4.76 -12.64
N GLY A 256 -10.85 4.04 -13.71
CA GLY A 256 -12.15 4.11 -14.39
C GLY A 256 -12.40 5.39 -15.18
N GLU A 257 -13.56 5.44 -15.81
CA GLU A 257 -14.02 6.56 -16.63
C GLU A 257 -14.61 7.70 -15.78
N ASP A 258 -14.81 8.86 -16.42
CA ASP A 258 -15.42 10.01 -15.79
C ASP A 258 -16.89 9.71 -15.42
N GLY A 259 -17.21 9.89 -14.13
CA GLY A 259 -18.57 9.67 -13.62
C GLY A 259 -18.90 8.21 -13.29
N GLU A 260 -17.98 7.29 -13.40
CA GLU A 260 -18.15 5.92 -12.93
C GLU A 260 -18.30 5.91 -11.40
N ALA A 261 -19.46 5.40 -10.92
CA ALA A 261 -19.78 5.46 -9.49
C ALA A 261 -18.95 4.48 -8.64
N GLU A 262 -18.51 3.38 -9.23
CA GLU A 262 -17.73 2.36 -8.55
C GLU A 262 -16.62 1.85 -9.47
N PRO A 263 -15.53 2.62 -9.65
CA PRO A 263 -14.39 2.22 -10.47
C PRO A 263 -13.74 0.94 -9.94
N LEU A 264 -12.98 0.27 -10.79
CA LEU A 264 -12.39 -1.04 -10.49
C LEU A 264 -11.57 -1.03 -9.19
N TRP A 265 -10.79 0.03 -8.94
CA TRP A 265 -10.00 0.14 -7.72
C TRP A 265 -10.84 0.05 -6.45
N LEU A 266 -12.02 0.70 -6.45
CA LEU A 266 -12.92 0.74 -5.30
C LEU A 266 -13.65 -0.58 -5.10
N ARG A 267 -14.17 -1.17 -6.19
CA ARG A 267 -14.86 -2.46 -6.18
C ARG A 267 -13.96 -3.57 -5.65
N SER A 268 -12.72 -3.64 -6.14
CA SER A 268 -11.72 -4.62 -5.72
C SER A 268 -11.38 -4.48 -4.24
N ALA A 269 -11.10 -3.25 -3.79
CA ALA A 269 -10.74 -2.99 -2.42
C ALA A 269 -11.89 -3.23 -1.43
N ARG A 270 -13.13 -2.85 -1.80
CA ARG A 270 -14.32 -3.17 -0.99
C ARG A 270 -14.51 -4.65 -0.80
N HIS A 271 -14.34 -5.42 -1.87
CA HIS A 271 -14.44 -6.88 -1.80
C HIS A 271 -13.36 -7.45 -0.85
N ALA A 272 -12.10 -7.10 -1.04
CA ALA A 272 -11.01 -7.58 -0.19
C ALA A 272 -11.22 -7.24 1.30
N ASN A 273 -11.65 -6.00 1.59
CA ASN A 273 -11.97 -5.58 2.95
C ASN A 273 -13.16 -6.36 3.53
N ALA A 274 -14.21 -6.60 2.73
CA ALA A 274 -15.38 -7.37 3.15
C ALA A 274 -15.00 -8.82 3.49
N MET A 275 -14.10 -9.45 2.74
CA MET A 275 -13.63 -10.80 3.03
C MET A 275 -12.81 -10.85 4.33
N ALA A 276 -11.95 -9.86 4.59
CA ALA A 276 -11.24 -9.77 5.86
C ALA A 276 -12.20 -9.54 7.05
N ALA A 277 -13.19 -8.68 6.88
CA ALA A 277 -14.22 -8.45 7.89
C ALA A 277 -15.07 -9.71 8.15
N ARG A 278 -15.43 -10.48 7.10
CA ARG A 278 -16.12 -11.77 7.21
C ARG A 278 -15.29 -12.78 8.01
N LEU A 279 -14.02 -12.95 7.67
CA LEU A 279 -13.09 -13.84 8.41
C LEU A 279 -13.05 -13.44 9.88
N ARG A 280 -12.88 -12.14 10.16
CA ARG A 280 -12.83 -11.62 11.51
C ARG A 280 -14.14 -11.90 12.29
N SER A 281 -15.29 -11.61 11.68
CA SER A 281 -16.60 -11.82 12.31
C SER A 281 -16.86 -13.30 12.65
N GLN A 282 -16.57 -14.21 11.73
CA GLN A 282 -16.75 -15.65 11.95
C GLN A 282 -15.88 -16.16 13.10
N LEU A 283 -14.64 -15.70 13.19
CA LEU A 283 -13.74 -16.07 14.28
C LEU A 283 -14.14 -15.44 15.62
N ASP A 284 -14.60 -14.18 15.64
CA ASP A 284 -15.15 -13.55 16.83
C ASP A 284 -16.38 -14.33 17.35
N GLU A 285 -17.28 -14.77 16.46
CA GLU A 285 -18.43 -15.61 16.79
C GLU A 285 -18.01 -16.98 17.33
N ALA A 286 -16.98 -17.59 16.77
CA ALA A 286 -16.46 -18.88 17.23
C ALA A 286 -15.87 -18.77 18.65
N VAL A 287 -15.12 -17.70 18.93
CA VAL A 287 -14.59 -17.40 20.27
C VAL A 287 -15.72 -17.14 21.26
N ALA A 288 -16.68 -16.28 20.91
CA ALA A 288 -17.81 -15.93 21.77
C ALA A 288 -18.72 -17.13 22.10
N ALA A 289 -18.87 -18.05 21.14
CA ALA A 289 -19.63 -19.32 21.35
C ALA A 289 -18.83 -20.41 22.10
N GLY A 290 -17.56 -20.15 22.43
CA GLY A 290 -16.70 -21.14 23.07
C GLY A 290 -16.31 -22.33 22.18
N ARG A 291 -16.44 -22.22 20.86
CA ARG A 291 -16.05 -23.28 19.92
C ARG A 291 -14.53 -23.38 19.77
N ILE A 292 -13.83 -22.24 19.91
CA ILE A 292 -12.37 -22.16 19.83
C ILE A 292 -11.79 -21.44 21.04
N THR A 293 -10.53 -21.78 21.37
CA THR A 293 -9.76 -21.13 22.44
C THR A 293 -8.34 -20.85 21.98
N GLY A 294 -7.67 -19.90 22.65
CA GLY A 294 -6.26 -19.60 22.38
C GLY A 294 -5.99 -18.69 21.16
N LEU A 295 -7.03 -18.19 20.49
CA LEU A 295 -6.90 -17.15 19.48
C LEU A 295 -7.13 -15.78 20.12
N ALA A 296 -6.26 -14.81 19.83
CA ALA A 296 -6.45 -13.43 20.23
C ALA A 296 -6.07 -12.49 19.08
N PHE A 297 -6.93 -11.54 18.76
CA PHE A 297 -6.63 -10.54 17.76
C PHE A 297 -5.75 -9.42 18.34
N THR A 298 -4.75 -9.02 17.58
CA THR A 298 -3.75 -8.05 18.02
C THR A 298 -3.99 -6.66 17.44
N GLN A 299 -4.72 -6.58 16.31
CA GLN A 299 -5.06 -5.32 15.64
C GLN A 299 -6.55 -5.27 15.27
N PRO A 300 -7.14 -4.07 15.13
CA PRO A 300 -8.45 -3.91 14.51
C PRO A 300 -8.38 -4.28 13.02
N THR A 301 -9.44 -4.92 12.50
CA THR A 301 -9.56 -5.22 11.06
C THR A 301 -10.21 -4.04 10.36
N GLN A 302 -9.43 -3.08 9.89
CA GLN A 302 -9.90 -1.86 9.22
C GLN A 302 -9.75 -1.89 7.70
N ALA A 303 -8.90 -2.79 7.19
CA ALA A 303 -8.64 -3.00 5.77
C ALA A 303 -8.70 -4.50 5.44
N ASN A 304 -7.91 -4.96 4.50
CA ASN A 304 -7.95 -6.33 3.99
C ASN A 304 -7.07 -7.34 4.76
N ALA A 305 -6.63 -7.02 5.96
CA ALA A 305 -5.76 -7.90 6.77
C ALA A 305 -6.32 -8.15 8.17
N VAL A 306 -6.12 -9.37 8.66
CA VAL A 306 -6.45 -9.81 10.02
C VAL A 306 -5.16 -10.23 10.71
N PHE A 307 -4.93 -9.72 11.92
CA PHE A 307 -3.78 -10.05 12.77
C PHE A 307 -4.22 -10.79 14.02
N ALA A 308 -3.59 -11.92 14.28
CA ALA A 308 -3.94 -12.75 15.43
C ALA A 308 -2.73 -13.49 15.99
N THR A 309 -2.76 -13.80 17.29
CA THR A 309 -1.85 -14.77 17.89
C THR A 309 -2.50 -16.15 17.96
N LEU A 310 -1.69 -17.17 17.71
CA LEU A 310 -2.11 -18.57 17.74
C LEU A 310 -1.26 -19.36 18.76
N PRO A 311 -1.82 -20.41 19.39
CA PRO A 311 -1.03 -21.35 20.17
C PRO A 311 0.09 -22.01 19.35
N ALA A 312 1.17 -22.40 20.02
CA ALA A 312 2.32 -23.01 19.38
C ALA A 312 1.95 -24.22 18.50
N GLY A 313 2.48 -24.27 17.28
CA GLY A 313 2.28 -25.34 16.32
C GLY A 313 0.96 -25.28 15.53
N VAL A 314 -0.01 -24.43 15.92
CA VAL A 314 -1.28 -24.29 15.17
C VAL A 314 -1.02 -23.67 13.80
N ALA A 315 -0.20 -22.60 13.73
CA ALA A 315 0.15 -21.96 12.48
C ALA A 315 0.78 -22.94 11.46
N ASP A 316 1.67 -23.84 11.93
CA ASP A 316 2.33 -24.82 11.06
C ASP A 316 1.34 -25.86 10.51
N ARG A 317 0.39 -26.31 11.31
CA ARG A 317 -0.65 -27.25 10.84
C ARG A 317 -1.58 -26.60 9.82
N LEU A 318 -2.00 -25.35 10.05
CA LEU A 318 -2.80 -24.60 9.09
C LEU A 318 -2.04 -24.35 7.76
N ARG A 319 -0.72 -24.08 7.82
CA ARG A 319 0.11 -23.87 6.62
C ARG A 319 0.26 -25.10 5.74
N ALA A 320 -0.06 -26.29 6.25
CA ALA A 320 -0.11 -27.49 5.41
C ALA A 320 -1.17 -27.39 4.30
N ALA A 321 -2.21 -26.59 4.49
CA ALA A 321 -3.29 -26.37 3.52
C ALA A 321 -3.40 -24.92 3.03
N TYR A 322 -3.07 -23.95 3.86
CA TYR A 322 -3.25 -22.52 3.56
C TYR A 322 -1.95 -21.75 3.77
N ARG A 323 -1.41 -21.13 2.74
CA ARG A 323 -0.19 -20.33 2.89
C ARG A 323 -0.49 -18.97 3.51
N PHE A 324 0.26 -18.63 4.60
CA PHE A 324 0.31 -17.31 5.23
C PHE A 324 1.64 -17.13 5.97
N TYR A 325 1.94 -15.89 6.39
CA TYR A 325 3.20 -15.57 7.06
C TYR A 325 3.02 -15.43 8.57
N ASP A 326 4.10 -15.73 9.32
CA ASP A 326 4.26 -15.18 10.65
C ASP A 326 4.50 -13.69 10.50
N TRP A 327 3.81 -12.91 11.32
CA TRP A 327 4.08 -11.49 11.45
C TRP A 327 5.16 -11.25 12.50
N ASN A 328 5.00 -11.87 13.65
CA ASN A 328 5.99 -11.88 14.73
C ASN A 328 6.17 -13.30 15.29
N PRO A 329 7.21 -14.03 14.86
CA PRO A 329 7.45 -15.40 15.34
C PRO A 329 7.67 -15.50 16.85
N ALA A 330 8.18 -14.43 17.49
CA ALA A 330 8.46 -14.45 18.94
C ALA A 330 7.16 -14.46 19.78
N THR A 331 6.07 -13.90 19.25
CA THR A 331 4.77 -13.85 19.93
C THR A 331 3.76 -14.85 19.38
N GLY A 332 4.09 -15.56 18.29
CA GLY A 332 3.16 -16.42 17.58
C GLY A 332 2.10 -15.64 16.77
N GLU A 333 2.39 -14.37 16.48
CA GLU A 333 1.49 -13.53 15.70
C GLU A 333 1.58 -13.83 14.21
N VAL A 334 0.44 -13.99 13.59
CA VAL A 334 0.25 -14.25 12.16
C VAL A 334 -0.54 -13.13 11.52
N ARG A 335 -0.35 -12.95 10.20
CA ARG A 335 -1.14 -12.05 9.37
C ARG A 335 -1.84 -12.83 8.28
N TRP A 336 -3.16 -12.64 8.14
CA TRP A 336 -3.98 -13.17 7.05
C TRP A 336 -4.45 -12.00 6.18
N VAL A 337 -4.16 -12.06 4.89
CA VAL A 337 -4.49 -11.01 3.92
C VAL A 337 -5.49 -11.55 2.91
N CYS A 338 -6.60 -10.85 2.74
CA CYS A 338 -7.57 -11.10 1.68
C CYS A 338 -7.27 -10.21 0.46
N SER A 339 -7.59 -10.71 -0.73
CA SER A 339 -7.40 -10.00 -1.99
C SER A 339 -8.71 -9.87 -2.77
N PHE A 340 -8.67 -9.23 -3.92
CA PHE A 340 -9.85 -8.99 -4.75
C PHE A 340 -10.50 -10.26 -5.26
N ASP A 341 -9.80 -11.39 -5.30
CA ASP A 341 -10.25 -12.70 -5.77
C ASP A 341 -10.53 -13.70 -4.64
N THR A 342 -10.38 -13.31 -3.38
CA THR A 342 -10.76 -14.14 -2.22
C THR A 342 -12.28 -14.30 -2.19
N SER A 343 -12.77 -15.54 -2.22
CA SER A 343 -14.21 -15.81 -2.21
C SER A 343 -14.76 -16.02 -0.79
N GLU A 344 -16.09 -15.97 -0.63
CA GLU A 344 -16.75 -16.33 0.63
C GLU A 344 -16.48 -17.80 1.00
N ASP A 345 -16.46 -18.70 0.01
CA ASP A 345 -16.15 -20.13 0.23
C ASP A 345 -14.71 -20.33 0.73
N ASP A 346 -13.74 -19.52 0.24
CA ASP A 346 -12.36 -19.54 0.74
C ASP A 346 -12.32 -19.15 2.23
N ILE A 347 -13.07 -18.12 2.61
CA ILE A 347 -13.16 -17.66 4.01
C ILE A 347 -13.82 -18.73 4.88
N ASP A 348 -14.93 -19.30 4.43
CA ASP A 348 -15.67 -20.32 5.18
C ASP A 348 -14.81 -21.59 5.39
N ALA A 349 -14.08 -22.03 4.36
CA ALA A 349 -13.17 -23.15 4.43
C ALA A 349 -11.98 -22.88 5.38
N PHE A 350 -11.41 -21.67 5.30
CA PHE A 350 -10.31 -21.28 6.17
C PHE A 350 -10.73 -21.14 7.63
N THR A 351 -11.88 -20.51 7.89
CA THR A 351 -12.47 -20.43 9.24
C THR A 351 -12.71 -21.82 9.82
N ALA A 352 -13.30 -22.74 9.06
CA ALA A 352 -13.53 -24.12 9.48
C ALA A 352 -12.21 -24.86 9.76
N ALA A 353 -11.13 -24.56 9.03
CA ALA A 353 -9.81 -25.10 9.32
C ALA A 353 -9.25 -24.57 10.65
N ILE A 354 -9.36 -23.27 10.90
CA ILE A 354 -8.94 -22.65 12.16
C ILE A 354 -9.76 -23.24 13.33
N GLU A 355 -11.08 -23.38 13.20
CA GLU A 355 -11.93 -23.96 14.22
C GLU A 355 -11.51 -25.42 14.54
N ARG A 356 -11.18 -26.24 13.55
CA ARG A 356 -10.72 -27.62 13.79
C ARG A 356 -9.39 -27.67 14.57
N GLU A 357 -8.49 -26.75 14.32
CA GLU A 357 -7.17 -26.70 14.95
C GLU A 357 -7.21 -26.13 16.37
N LEU A 358 -8.22 -25.31 16.67
CA LEU A 358 -8.41 -24.59 17.95
C LEU A 358 -9.61 -25.10 18.75
N ALA A 359 -10.25 -26.20 18.33
CA ALA A 359 -11.42 -26.74 18.99
C ALA A 359 -11.17 -26.91 20.50
N ALA A 360 -12.13 -26.47 21.32
CA ALA A 360 -12.08 -26.43 22.77
C ALA A 360 -12.18 -27.84 23.41
#